data_2cccc556c071095c930fe840947262cf
#
_entry.id   2cccc556c071095c930fe840947262cf
#
_cell.length_a   1.000
_cell.length_b   1.000
_cell.length_c   1.000
_cell.angle_alpha   90.00
_cell.angle_beta   90.00
_cell.angle_gamma   90.00
#
_symmetry.space_group_name_H-M   'P 1'
#
loop_
_entity.id
_entity.type
_entity.pdbx_description
1 polymer ?
#
loop_
_entity_poly.entity_id
_entity_poly.type
_entity_poly.pdbx_seq_one_letter_code
_entity_poly.pdbx_strand_id
1 'polypeptide(L)'
;MTSKKWIYKLSLVLIFWNFIIFLGLFLIYKLNNALILQMDKILNFMNQVSYISFYCLITIFILFTCAGFYRKDWFYIIKSVHVEWSLRNYFQSEIHLKIQVNLTKTDCCIVVQDFDTFEQEKTFNQIESAVRNKITKLLREYTLSAHFEYRNNAYRLEGVKIR
;
A
#
# COMPACT_ATOMS: atom_id res chain seq x y z
N MET A 1 -0.76 5.14 -13.55
CA MET A 1 -1.48 4.54 -12.40
C MET A 1 -0.57 4.31 -11.18
N THR A 2 0.72 4.08 -11.36
CA THR A 2 1.74 3.90 -10.30
C THR A 2 1.89 5.09 -9.34
N SER A 3 1.78 6.33 -9.82
CA SER A 3 1.95 7.53 -8.99
C SER A 3 0.91 7.67 -7.87
N LYS A 4 -0.35 7.26 -8.10
CA LYS A 4 -1.43 7.37 -7.11
C LYS A 4 -1.25 6.41 -5.94
N LYS A 5 -0.81 5.17 -6.21
CA LYS A 5 -0.50 4.19 -5.15
C LYS A 5 0.67 4.67 -4.30
N TRP A 6 1.65 5.31 -4.93
CA TRP A 6 2.81 5.86 -4.22
C TRP A 6 2.39 6.98 -3.27
N ILE A 7 1.52 7.90 -3.71
CA ILE A 7 0.98 8.98 -2.86
C ILE A 7 0.22 8.38 -1.67
N TYR A 8 -0.61 7.36 -1.88
CA TYR A 8 -1.33 6.70 -0.79
C TYR A 8 -0.36 6.04 0.22
N LYS A 9 0.65 5.30 -0.25
CA LYS A 9 1.67 4.69 0.62
C LYS A 9 2.44 5.75 1.39
N LEU A 10 2.82 6.85 0.74
CA LEU A 10 3.49 7.98 1.37
C LEU A 10 2.63 8.62 2.47
N SER A 11 1.33 8.81 2.22
CA SER A 11 0.42 9.36 3.23
C SER A 11 0.30 8.47 4.46
N LEU A 12 0.27 7.14 4.30
CA LEU A 12 0.27 6.20 5.42
C LEU A 12 1.56 6.29 6.26
N VAL A 13 2.72 6.37 5.59
CA VAL A 13 4.01 6.53 6.28
C VAL A 13 4.05 7.84 7.07
N LEU A 14 3.55 8.94 6.49
CA LEU A 14 3.50 10.24 7.17
C LEU A 14 2.54 10.24 8.37
N ILE A 15 1.39 9.57 8.27
CA ILE A 15 0.45 9.41 9.39
C ILE A 15 1.13 8.65 10.53
N PHE A 16 1.79 7.55 10.21
CA PHE A 16 2.50 6.74 11.20
C PHE A 16 3.65 7.54 11.86
N TRP A 17 4.41 8.29 11.08
CA TRP A 17 5.48 9.17 11.58
C TRP A 17 4.96 10.24 12.53
N ASN A 18 3.85 10.92 12.18
CA ASN A 18 3.21 11.89 13.06
C ASN A 18 2.71 11.27 14.36
N PHE A 19 2.20 10.05 14.31
CA PHE A 19 1.78 9.34 15.50
C PHE A 19 2.97 9.05 16.44
N ILE A 20 4.12 8.65 15.90
CA ILE A 20 5.36 8.44 16.68
C ILE A 20 5.84 9.74 17.32
N ILE A 21 5.85 10.85 16.55
CA ILE A 21 6.25 12.16 17.07
C ILE A 21 5.30 12.59 18.20
N PHE A 22 4.00 12.45 18.01
CA PHE A 22 3.00 12.77 19.03
C PHE A 22 3.18 11.95 20.32
N LEU A 23 3.42 10.65 20.18
CA LEU A 23 3.70 9.76 21.32
C LEU A 23 4.99 10.19 22.04
N GLY A 24 6.03 10.52 21.29
CA GLY A 24 7.30 11.02 21.82
C GLY A 24 7.11 12.33 22.61
N LEU A 25 6.39 13.30 22.05
CA LEU A 25 6.05 14.56 22.73
C LEU A 25 5.24 14.33 24.02
N PHE A 26 4.28 13.42 23.97
CA PHE A 26 3.46 13.06 25.13
C PHE A 26 4.30 12.43 26.25
N LEU A 27 5.22 11.54 25.91
CA LEU A 27 6.13 10.92 26.87
C LEU A 27 7.09 11.95 27.48
N ILE A 28 7.66 12.85 26.66
CA ILE A 28 8.53 13.94 27.12
C ILE A 28 7.76 14.87 28.04
N TYR A 29 6.53 15.25 27.71
CA TYR A 29 5.69 16.08 28.55
C TYR A 29 5.41 15.44 29.92
N LYS A 30 5.16 14.12 29.95
CA LYS A 30 4.99 13.38 31.22
C LYS A 30 6.29 13.29 32.04
N LEU A 31 7.44 13.12 31.37
CA LEU A 31 8.75 13.02 32.03
C LEU A 31 9.30 14.39 32.44
N ASN A 32 8.89 15.47 31.78
CA ASN A 32 9.38 16.84 32.03
C ASN A 32 8.99 17.35 33.44
N ASN A 33 7.97 16.81 34.06
CA ASN A 33 7.66 17.08 35.47
C ASN A 33 8.76 16.56 36.45
N ALA A 34 9.74 15.81 35.95
CA ALA A 34 10.83 15.23 36.74
C ALA A 34 12.24 15.78 36.41
N LEU A 35 12.47 16.49 35.26
CA LEU A 35 13.82 16.85 34.76
C LEU A 35 13.81 18.22 34.02
N ILE A 36 13.68 19.31 34.76
CA ILE A 36 13.18 20.63 34.26
C ILE A 36 14.14 21.45 33.36
N LEU A 37 15.44 21.24 33.26
CA LEU A 37 16.32 22.31 32.72
C LEU A 37 17.05 22.07 31.38
N GLN A 38 17.12 20.89 30.84
CA GLN A 38 17.81 20.62 29.55
C GLN A 38 16.88 20.24 28.39
N MET A 39 15.61 20.05 28.66
CA MET A 39 14.62 19.51 27.71
C MET A 39 13.95 20.58 26.83
N ASP A 40 14.02 21.86 27.16
CA ASP A 40 13.28 22.92 26.43
C ASP A 40 13.74 23.06 24.98
N LYS A 41 15.02 22.91 24.68
CA LYS A 41 15.53 22.97 23.30
C LYS A 41 15.06 21.79 22.46
N ILE A 42 15.06 20.60 23.05
CA ILE A 42 14.58 19.36 22.38
C ILE A 42 13.07 19.45 22.18
N LEU A 43 12.34 19.92 23.18
CA LEU A 43 10.89 20.11 23.10
C LEU A 43 10.49 21.12 22.00
N ASN A 44 11.19 22.24 21.92
CA ASN A 44 10.96 23.25 20.89
C ASN A 44 11.29 22.71 19.49
N PHE A 45 12.38 21.97 19.33
CA PHE A 45 12.71 21.34 18.07
C PHE A 45 11.66 20.30 17.65
N MET A 46 11.25 19.42 18.57
CA MET A 46 10.20 18.43 18.29
C MET A 46 8.86 19.06 17.96
N ASN A 47 8.50 20.17 18.63
CA ASN A 47 7.29 20.93 18.29
C ASN A 47 7.36 21.51 16.87
N GLN A 48 8.49 22.10 16.47
CA GLN A 48 8.66 22.61 15.10
C GLN A 48 8.54 21.50 14.06
N VAL A 49 9.20 20.36 14.27
CA VAL A 49 9.10 19.20 13.37
C VAL A 49 7.67 18.67 13.31
N SER A 50 6.96 18.65 14.44
CA SER A 50 5.55 18.23 14.50
C SER A 50 4.65 19.17 13.68
N TYR A 51 4.81 20.48 13.80
CA TYR A 51 4.05 21.46 13.02
C TYR A 51 4.29 21.29 11.51
N ILE A 52 5.56 21.21 11.08
CA ILE A 52 5.90 21.02 9.67
C ILE A 52 5.28 19.72 9.13
N SER A 53 5.40 18.64 9.88
CA SER A 53 4.86 17.34 9.52
C SER A 53 3.33 17.36 9.42
N PHE A 54 2.65 18.06 10.33
CA PHE A 54 1.20 18.24 10.32
C PHE A 54 0.72 19.06 9.10
N TYR A 55 1.42 20.15 8.75
CA TYR A 55 1.11 20.91 7.54
C TYR A 55 1.32 20.09 6.27
N CYS A 56 2.39 19.30 6.18
CA CYS A 56 2.60 18.39 5.07
C CYS A 56 1.47 17.36 4.95
N LEU A 57 0.99 16.82 6.08
CA LEU A 57 -0.15 15.90 6.10
C LEU A 57 -1.44 16.54 5.59
N ILE A 58 -1.75 17.76 6.07
CA ILE A 58 -2.94 18.49 5.61
C ILE A 58 -2.84 18.76 4.11
N THR A 59 -1.69 19.20 3.61
CA THR A 59 -1.48 19.48 2.20
C THR A 59 -1.67 18.20 1.35
N ILE A 60 -1.08 17.09 1.77
CA ILE A 60 -1.26 15.79 1.12
C ILE A 60 -2.72 15.36 1.16
N PHE A 61 -3.40 15.53 2.30
CA PHE A 61 -4.81 15.18 2.44
C PHE A 61 -5.71 16.02 1.51
N ILE A 62 -5.44 17.32 1.39
CA ILE A 62 -6.16 18.22 0.47
C ILE A 62 -5.91 17.79 -0.98
N LEU A 63 -4.64 17.62 -1.38
CA LEU A 63 -4.29 17.17 -2.74
C LEU A 63 -4.93 15.81 -3.06
N PHE A 64 -4.91 14.93 -2.09
CA PHE A 64 -5.50 13.61 -2.20
C PHE A 64 -7.03 13.70 -2.34
N THR A 65 -7.71 14.53 -1.55
CA THR A 65 -9.17 14.74 -1.61
C THR A 65 -9.57 15.39 -2.94
N CYS A 66 -8.85 16.42 -3.36
CA CYS A 66 -9.10 17.07 -4.66
C CYS A 66 -8.92 16.11 -5.83
N ALA A 67 -7.84 15.30 -5.83
CA ALA A 67 -7.63 14.28 -6.86
C ALA A 67 -8.69 13.18 -6.83
N GLY A 68 -9.22 12.85 -5.65
CA GLY A 68 -10.27 11.86 -5.44
C GLY A 68 -11.63 12.31 -5.92
N PHE A 69 -12.04 13.53 -5.57
CA PHE A 69 -13.30 14.11 -6.03
C PHE A 69 -13.42 14.15 -7.55
N TYR A 70 -12.29 14.37 -8.23
CA TYR A 70 -12.26 14.43 -9.69
C TYR A 70 -12.48 13.08 -10.38
N ARG A 71 -12.22 11.91 -9.74
CA ARG A 71 -12.21 10.60 -10.42
C ARG A 71 -13.02 9.47 -9.79
N LYS A 72 -13.60 9.60 -8.62
CA LYS A 72 -14.36 8.54 -7.91
C LYS A 72 -13.62 7.19 -7.75
N ASP A 73 -12.28 7.15 -7.94
CA ASP A 73 -11.50 5.90 -8.03
C ASP A 73 -10.79 5.49 -6.72
N TRP A 74 -11.00 6.21 -5.64
CA TRP A 74 -10.31 6.01 -4.34
C TRP A 74 -10.45 4.62 -3.77
N PHE A 75 -11.69 4.16 -3.76
CA PHE A 75 -12.03 2.85 -3.22
C PHE A 75 -11.22 1.75 -3.92
N TYR A 76 -11.09 1.83 -5.26
CA TYR A 76 -10.36 0.85 -6.05
C TYR A 76 -8.85 0.92 -5.82
N ILE A 77 -8.31 2.11 -5.57
CA ILE A 77 -6.88 2.29 -5.25
C ILE A 77 -6.56 1.66 -3.89
N ILE A 78 -7.34 1.98 -2.86
CA ILE A 78 -7.18 1.41 -1.51
C ILE A 78 -7.31 -0.10 -1.56
N LYS A 79 -8.37 -0.60 -2.21
CA LYS A 79 -8.61 -2.02 -2.38
C LYS A 79 -7.47 -2.72 -3.12
N SER A 80 -6.93 -2.11 -4.19
CA SER A 80 -5.81 -2.69 -4.92
C SER A 80 -4.55 -2.82 -4.07
N VAL A 81 -4.24 -1.81 -3.23
CA VAL A 81 -3.10 -1.86 -2.30
C VAL A 81 -3.32 -2.93 -1.22
N HIS A 82 -4.53 -3.04 -0.70
CA HIS A 82 -4.85 -4.07 0.30
C HIS A 82 -4.72 -5.48 -0.26
N VAL A 83 -5.24 -5.73 -1.47
CA VAL A 83 -5.11 -7.02 -2.15
C VAL A 83 -3.64 -7.35 -2.43
N GLU A 84 -2.86 -6.36 -2.94
CA GLU A 84 -1.42 -6.50 -3.20
C GLU A 84 -0.65 -6.90 -1.93
N TRP A 85 -0.92 -6.23 -0.82
CA TRP A 85 -0.31 -6.53 0.48
C TRP A 85 -0.72 -7.91 1.01
N SER A 86 -2.01 -8.26 0.93
CA SER A 86 -2.54 -9.55 1.36
C SER A 86 -1.92 -10.72 0.58
N LEU A 87 -1.74 -10.56 -0.74
CA LEU A 87 -1.10 -11.58 -1.57
C LEU A 87 0.39 -11.73 -1.25
N ARG A 88 1.12 -10.63 -1.10
CA ARG A 88 2.54 -10.67 -0.72
C ARG A 88 2.74 -11.38 0.60
N ASN A 89 1.98 -11.01 1.63
CA ASN A 89 2.13 -11.63 2.95
C ASN A 89 1.76 -13.12 2.95
N TYR A 90 0.77 -13.51 2.16
CA TYR A 90 0.34 -14.90 2.11
C TYR A 90 1.38 -15.83 1.45
N PHE A 91 2.09 -15.33 0.43
CA PHE A 91 3.07 -16.12 -0.31
C PHE A 91 4.53 -15.83 0.06
N GLN A 92 4.77 -14.95 1.04
CA GLN A 92 6.12 -14.52 1.42
C GLN A 92 7.02 -15.68 1.89
N SER A 93 6.43 -16.73 2.47
CA SER A 93 7.16 -17.93 2.91
C SER A 93 7.59 -18.85 1.75
N GLU A 94 6.91 -18.79 0.62
CA GLU A 94 7.15 -19.68 -0.51
C GLU A 94 7.96 -18.98 -1.61
N ILE A 95 7.60 -17.74 -1.92
CA ILE A 95 8.22 -16.96 -2.98
C ILE A 95 8.03 -15.46 -2.79
N HIS A 96 9.07 -14.66 -3.06
CA HIS A 96 8.98 -13.21 -3.07
C HIS A 96 8.34 -12.70 -4.37
N LEU A 97 7.01 -12.65 -4.40
CA LEU A 97 6.27 -12.19 -5.56
C LEU A 97 6.26 -10.65 -5.65
N LYS A 98 6.72 -10.13 -6.79
CA LYS A 98 6.55 -8.72 -7.16
C LYS A 98 5.16 -8.54 -7.80
N ILE A 99 4.11 -8.47 -6.97
CA ILE A 99 2.72 -8.37 -7.43
C ILE A 99 2.31 -6.92 -7.54
N GLN A 100 1.66 -6.57 -8.65
CA GLN A 100 0.96 -5.30 -8.86
C GLN A 100 -0.51 -5.58 -9.18
N VAL A 101 -1.41 -4.96 -8.43
CA VAL A 101 -2.85 -5.10 -8.59
C VAL A 101 -3.42 -3.78 -9.07
N ASN A 102 -4.09 -3.78 -10.21
CA ASN A 102 -4.77 -2.62 -10.78
C ASN A 102 -6.26 -2.91 -10.84
N LEU A 103 -7.04 -2.22 -10.00
CA LEU A 103 -8.50 -2.31 -9.99
C LEU A 103 -9.10 -1.03 -10.56
N THR A 104 -10.12 -1.20 -11.38
CA THR A 104 -10.96 -0.12 -11.90
C THR A 104 -12.42 -0.41 -11.59
N LYS A 105 -13.32 0.47 -12.01
CA LYS A 105 -14.76 0.27 -11.85
C LYS A 105 -15.28 -0.92 -12.69
N THR A 106 -14.63 -1.24 -13.80
CA THR A 106 -15.07 -2.26 -14.78
C THR A 106 -14.13 -3.46 -14.81
N ASP A 107 -12.84 -3.24 -14.62
CA ASP A 107 -11.82 -4.24 -14.89
C ASP A 107 -10.86 -4.41 -13.73
N CYS A 108 -10.23 -5.57 -13.65
CA CYS A 108 -9.07 -5.80 -12.81
C CYS A 108 -7.93 -6.39 -13.65
N CYS A 109 -6.71 -6.00 -13.32
CA CYS A 109 -5.50 -6.58 -13.90
C CYS A 109 -4.48 -6.81 -12.79
N ILE A 110 -4.06 -8.04 -12.63
CA ILE A 110 -3.06 -8.45 -11.67
C ILE A 110 -1.83 -8.87 -12.46
N VAL A 111 -0.71 -8.23 -12.16
CA VAL A 111 0.56 -8.45 -12.83
C VAL A 111 1.53 -9.03 -11.79
N VAL A 112 2.02 -10.22 -12.06
CA VAL A 112 3.17 -10.79 -11.36
C VAL A 112 4.38 -10.55 -12.25
N GLN A 113 5.32 -9.74 -11.76
CA GLN A 113 6.51 -9.40 -12.53
C GLN A 113 7.40 -10.63 -12.70
N ASP A 114 8.19 -10.59 -13.77
CA ASP A 114 9.12 -11.62 -14.15
C ASP A 114 10.04 -12.05 -12.98
N PHE A 115 10.42 -13.29 -13.01
CA PHE A 115 11.24 -13.92 -11.98
C PHE A 115 12.72 -13.75 -12.31
N ASP A 116 13.51 -13.51 -11.27
CA ASP A 116 14.94 -13.34 -11.43
C ASP A 116 15.66 -14.69 -11.73
N THR A 117 15.00 -15.83 -11.43
CA THR A 117 15.55 -17.17 -11.62
C THR A 117 14.49 -18.16 -12.13
N PHE A 118 14.95 -19.15 -12.89
CA PHE A 118 14.11 -20.25 -13.39
C PHE A 118 13.45 -21.06 -12.26
N GLU A 119 14.12 -21.18 -11.12
CA GLU A 119 13.54 -21.88 -9.94
C GLU A 119 12.33 -21.14 -9.36
N GLN A 120 12.39 -19.81 -9.35
CA GLN A 120 11.25 -18.98 -8.91
C GLN A 120 10.07 -19.12 -9.87
N GLU A 121 10.31 -19.14 -11.16
CA GLU A 121 9.28 -19.38 -12.17
C GLU A 121 8.64 -20.76 -12.02
N LYS A 122 9.45 -21.80 -11.84
CA LYS A 122 8.98 -23.16 -11.59
C LYS A 122 8.12 -23.24 -10.33
N THR A 123 8.56 -22.59 -9.25
CA THR A 123 7.81 -22.53 -7.99
C THR A 123 6.48 -21.80 -8.20
N PHE A 124 6.48 -20.67 -8.90
CA PHE A 124 5.24 -19.95 -9.23
C PHE A 124 4.26 -20.82 -10.01
N ASN A 125 4.72 -21.54 -11.03
CA ASN A 125 3.88 -22.42 -11.83
C ASN A 125 3.24 -23.55 -10.97
N GLN A 126 3.92 -24.00 -9.93
CA GLN A 126 3.37 -24.98 -8.98
C GLN A 126 2.29 -24.38 -8.09
N ILE A 127 2.41 -23.11 -7.69
CA ILE A 127 1.45 -22.44 -6.80
C ILE A 127 0.45 -21.55 -7.56
N GLU A 128 0.50 -21.48 -8.88
CA GLU A 128 -0.37 -20.62 -9.71
C GLU A 128 -1.86 -20.79 -9.35
N SER A 129 -2.31 -22.02 -9.24
CA SER A 129 -3.70 -22.33 -8.86
C SER A 129 -4.06 -21.82 -7.47
N ALA A 130 -3.14 -21.90 -6.51
CA ALA A 130 -3.34 -21.40 -5.15
C ALA A 130 -3.38 -19.87 -5.15
N VAL A 131 -2.48 -19.20 -5.90
CA VAL A 131 -2.46 -17.74 -6.10
C VAL A 131 -3.78 -17.28 -6.68
N ARG A 132 -4.23 -17.90 -7.77
CA ARG A 132 -5.50 -17.58 -8.43
C ARG A 132 -6.69 -17.77 -7.50
N ASN A 133 -6.76 -18.89 -6.77
CA ASN A 133 -7.83 -19.14 -5.81
C ASN A 133 -7.86 -18.09 -4.69
N LYS A 134 -6.71 -17.65 -4.20
CA LYS A 134 -6.62 -16.57 -3.22
C LYS A 134 -7.12 -15.26 -3.78
N ILE A 135 -6.72 -14.92 -5.03
CA ILE A 135 -7.18 -13.71 -5.72
C ILE A 135 -8.70 -13.73 -5.91
N THR A 136 -9.27 -14.86 -6.36
CA THR A 136 -10.72 -15.02 -6.54
C THR A 136 -11.48 -14.78 -5.23
N LYS A 137 -10.95 -15.27 -4.10
CA LYS A 137 -11.55 -15.01 -2.77
C LYS A 137 -11.49 -13.55 -2.36
N LEU A 138 -10.43 -12.83 -2.71
CA LEU A 138 -10.25 -11.42 -2.39
C LEU A 138 -11.05 -10.49 -3.32
N LEU A 139 -11.25 -10.92 -4.57
CA LEU A 139 -11.89 -10.14 -5.65
C LEU A 139 -13.17 -10.82 -6.16
N ARG A 140 -14.06 -11.21 -5.25
CA ARG A 140 -15.32 -11.91 -5.59
C ARG A 140 -16.24 -11.15 -6.54
N GLU A 141 -16.07 -9.85 -6.65
CA GLU A 141 -16.85 -8.99 -7.56
C GLU A 141 -16.34 -8.97 -9.01
N TYR A 142 -15.25 -9.70 -9.30
CA TYR A 142 -14.67 -9.81 -10.64
C TYR A 142 -14.66 -11.27 -11.09
N THR A 143 -15.04 -11.47 -12.36
CA THR A 143 -14.80 -12.74 -13.05
C THR A 143 -13.40 -12.69 -13.63
N LEU A 144 -12.53 -13.59 -13.18
CA LEU A 144 -11.13 -13.64 -13.57
C LEU A 144 -10.94 -14.63 -14.75
N SER A 145 -9.91 -14.38 -15.59
CA SER A 145 -9.45 -15.31 -16.61
C SER A 145 -9.08 -16.68 -16.01
N ALA A 146 -9.12 -17.71 -16.84
CA ALA A 146 -8.87 -19.10 -16.39
C ALA A 146 -7.42 -19.31 -15.93
N HIS A 147 -6.47 -18.65 -16.58
CA HIS A 147 -5.03 -18.81 -16.35
C HIS A 147 -4.34 -17.44 -16.37
N PHE A 148 -3.13 -17.40 -15.82
CA PHE A 148 -2.22 -16.29 -16.04
C PHE A 148 -1.66 -16.34 -17.47
N GLU A 149 -1.70 -15.24 -18.17
CA GLU A 149 -1.08 -15.10 -19.49
C GLU A 149 0.31 -14.46 -19.33
N TYR A 150 1.32 -15.11 -19.92
CA TYR A 150 2.67 -14.52 -19.99
C TYR A 150 2.72 -13.52 -21.15
N ARG A 151 2.90 -12.23 -20.82
CA ARG A 151 2.94 -11.15 -21.80
C ARG A 151 3.85 -10.02 -21.32
N ASN A 152 4.76 -9.55 -22.16
CA ASN A 152 5.69 -8.46 -21.86
C ASN A 152 6.50 -8.72 -20.58
N ASN A 153 7.14 -9.88 -20.48
CA ASN A 153 7.97 -10.30 -19.34
C ASN A 153 7.23 -10.24 -17.99
N ALA A 154 5.96 -10.55 -17.99
CA ALA A 154 5.16 -10.65 -16.77
C ALA A 154 3.96 -11.57 -16.94
N TYR A 155 3.59 -12.26 -15.88
CA TYR A 155 2.36 -13.04 -15.79
C TYR A 155 1.20 -12.13 -15.45
N ARG A 156 0.12 -12.17 -16.26
CA ARG A 156 -1.05 -11.31 -16.13
C ARG A 156 -2.32 -12.12 -15.93
N LEU A 157 -3.10 -11.75 -14.94
CA LEU A 157 -4.44 -12.25 -14.72
C LEU A 157 -5.42 -11.10 -14.89
N GLU A 158 -6.28 -11.20 -15.89
CA GLU A 158 -7.27 -10.18 -16.20
C GLU A 158 -8.65 -10.61 -15.69
N GLY A 159 -9.50 -9.64 -15.42
CA GLY A 159 -10.87 -9.90 -15.00
C GLY A 159 -11.79 -8.70 -15.24
N VAL A 160 -13.07 -9.02 -15.32
CA VAL A 160 -14.13 -8.03 -15.55
C VAL A 160 -15.09 -8.08 -14.37
N LYS A 161 -15.57 -6.93 -13.93
CA LYS A 161 -16.49 -6.82 -12.82
C LYS A 161 -17.84 -7.44 -13.18
N ILE A 162 -18.35 -8.29 -12.28
CA ILE A 162 -19.69 -8.86 -12.38
C ILE A 162 -20.71 -7.70 -12.23
N ARG A 163 -21.64 -7.58 -13.15
CA ARG A 163 -22.71 -6.59 -13.14
C ARG A 163 -23.79 -6.96 -12.14
#